data_9d77ed11d3ae0a6bb0752c3805ec9617
#
_entry.id   9d77ed11d3ae0a6bb0752c3805ec9617
#
_cell.length_a   1.000
_cell.length_b   1.000
_cell.length_c   1.000
_cell.angle_alpha   90.00
_cell.angle_beta   90.00
_cell.angle_gamma   90.00
#
_symmetry.space_group_name_H-M   'P 1'
#
loop_
_entity.id
_entity.type
_entity.pdbx_description
1 polymer ?
#
loop_
_entity_poly.entity_id
_entity_poly.type
_entity_poly.pdbx_seq_one_letter_code
_entity_poly.pdbx_strand_id
1 'polypeptide(L)'
;MNAPMLWEGVLTRLMACPPTCGAAAAIVVSEAFAKKHGLRTDVQIAGQAMATDLPSTYDAGDMIRVVGFEMTQLAARQAYAQAGVGPDDVDVVELHDCFAQNELLTYEGLGLCAEGEGARLVDDGDNTYGGKWVVNPSGGLLSKGHPLGATGLAQCYELTNQLRGTADQRQVKGARIALAHNLGLGGAGVVTIYQRAD
;
A
#
# COMPACT_ATOMS: atom_id res chain seq x y z
N MET A 1 12.83 9.82 24.05
CA MET A 1 13.68 8.61 23.91
C MET A 1 14.52 8.79 22.66
N ASN A 2 15.84 8.74 22.77
CA ASN A 2 16.71 8.83 21.59
C ASN A 2 16.82 7.45 20.94
N ALA A 3 16.11 7.24 19.85
CA ALA A 3 16.27 6.02 19.05
C ALA A 3 17.69 5.96 18.47
N PRO A 4 18.33 4.78 18.42
CA PRO A 4 19.63 4.64 17.78
C PRO A 4 19.59 5.14 16.34
N MET A 5 20.64 5.86 15.93
CA MET A 5 20.78 6.35 14.55
C MET A 5 21.24 5.22 13.64
N LEU A 6 20.64 5.13 12.46
CA LEU A 6 21.12 4.33 11.33
C LEU A 6 21.92 5.18 10.35
N TRP A 7 21.52 6.43 10.19
CA TRP A 7 22.22 7.45 9.41
C TRP A 7 22.17 8.75 10.19
N GLU A 8 23.31 9.28 10.55
CA GLU A 8 23.41 10.44 11.43
C GLU A 8 22.62 11.64 10.90
N GLY A 9 21.78 12.20 11.76
CA GLY A 9 20.94 13.36 11.45
C GLY A 9 19.74 13.09 10.52
N VAL A 10 19.57 11.88 9.96
CA VAL A 10 18.56 11.60 8.94
C VAL A 10 17.67 10.41 9.30
N LEU A 11 18.26 9.27 9.64
CA LEU A 11 17.52 8.02 9.77
C LEU A 11 17.76 7.37 11.11
N THR A 12 16.70 7.19 11.88
CA THR A 12 16.75 6.44 13.14
C THR A 12 16.29 5.00 12.94
N ARG A 13 16.60 4.15 13.93
CA ARG A 13 16.17 2.74 13.94
C ARG A 13 14.64 2.56 13.83
N LEU A 14 13.86 3.50 14.37
CA LEU A 14 12.39 3.46 14.33
C LEU A 14 11.81 3.86 12.97
N MET A 15 12.63 4.41 12.08
CA MET A 15 12.24 4.79 10.72
C MET A 15 12.56 3.69 9.69
N ALA A 16 12.94 2.50 10.14
CA ALA A 16 13.25 1.35 9.32
C ALA A 16 12.51 0.11 9.85
N CYS A 17 11.90 -0.65 8.97
CA CYS A 17 11.18 -1.86 9.35
C CYS A 17 12.12 -2.90 10.01
N PRO A 18 11.65 -3.61 11.04
CA PRO A 18 12.45 -4.66 11.67
C PRO A 18 12.49 -5.91 10.77
N PRO A 19 13.63 -6.63 10.71
CA PRO A 19 13.66 -7.98 10.16
C PRO A 19 12.66 -8.86 10.91
N THR A 20 11.81 -9.57 10.15
CA THR A 20 10.70 -10.33 10.74
C THR A 20 10.48 -11.62 9.98
N CYS A 21 10.05 -12.67 10.69
CA CYS A 21 9.55 -13.90 10.11
C CYS A 21 8.02 -13.91 10.17
N GLY A 22 7.38 -14.46 9.15
CA GLY A 22 5.94 -14.57 9.09
C GLY A 22 5.47 -15.35 7.88
N ALA A 23 4.19 -15.71 7.88
CA ALA A 23 3.52 -16.35 6.77
C ALA A 23 2.12 -15.75 6.60
N ALA A 24 1.65 -15.69 5.37
CA ALA A 24 0.30 -15.31 5.03
C ALA A 24 -0.19 -16.12 3.83
N ALA A 25 -1.49 -16.33 3.74
CA ALA A 25 -2.13 -17.04 2.63
C ALA A 25 -3.44 -16.36 2.27
N ALA A 26 -3.77 -16.37 0.98
CA ALA A 26 -5.06 -15.92 0.46
C ALA A 26 -5.58 -16.94 -0.55
N ILE A 27 -6.90 -17.11 -0.57
CA ILE A 27 -7.57 -17.94 -1.57
C ILE A 27 -8.28 -16.99 -2.54
N VAL A 28 -7.87 -17.05 -3.80
CA VAL A 28 -8.48 -16.28 -4.88
C VAL A 28 -9.22 -17.23 -5.79
N VAL A 29 -10.48 -16.94 -6.07
CA VAL A 29 -11.33 -17.75 -6.93
C VAL A 29 -12.11 -16.88 -7.90
N SER A 30 -12.56 -17.45 -9.01
CA SER A 30 -13.49 -16.74 -9.90
C SER A 30 -14.85 -16.57 -9.21
N GLU A 31 -15.57 -15.52 -9.59
CA GLU A 31 -16.93 -15.28 -9.08
C GLU A 31 -17.85 -16.49 -9.35
N ALA A 32 -17.72 -17.10 -10.52
CA ALA A 32 -18.51 -18.29 -10.88
C ALA A 32 -18.21 -19.47 -9.94
N PHE A 33 -16.95 -19.68 -9.59
CA PHE A 33 -16.55 -20.72 -8.63
C PHE A 33 -17.10 -20.40 -7.23
N ALA A 34 -16.97 -19.16 -6.79
CA ALA A 34 -17.48 -18.73 -5.49
C ALA A 34 -18.98 -18.95 -5.36
N LYS A 35 -19.76 -18.52 -6.37
CA LYS A 35 -21.22 -18.72 -6.42
C LYS A 35 -21.59 -20.21 -6.41
N LYS A 36 -20.90 -21.02 -7.22
CA LYS A 36 -21.15 -22.47 -7.30
C LYS A 36 -20.93 -23.17 -5.95
N HIS A 37 -19.98 -22.71 -5.16
CA HIS A 37 -19.60 -23.35 -3.89
C HIS A 37 -20.11 -22.60 -2.65
N GLY A 38 -20.97 -21.60 -2.79
CA GLY A 38 -21.53 -20.82 -1.69
C GLY A 38 -20.48 -20.03 -0.89
N LEU A 39 -19.38 -19.63 -1.56
CA LEU A 39 -18.33 -18.82 -0.94
C LEU A 39 -18.71 -17.33 -0.95
N ARG A 40 -18.12 -16.56 -0.06
CA ARG A 40 -18.33 -15.12 0.01
C ARG A 40 -17.77 -14.45 -1.25
N THR A 41 -18.53 -13.48 -1.77
CA THR A 41 -18.18 -12.67 -2.95
C THR A 41 -18.20 -11.18 -2.64
N ASP A 42 -18.18 -10.84 -1.37
CA ASP A 42 -18.33 -9.49 -0.83
C ASP A 42 -17.10 -8.59 -0.98
N VAL A 43 -15.96 -9.16 -1.37
CA VAL A 43 -14.74 -8.42 -1.70
C VAL A 43 -14.15 -9.00 -2.98
N GLN A 44 -13.82 -8.11 -3.90
CA GLN A 44 -13.22 -8.47 -5.19
C GLN A 44 -11.94 -7.69 -5.46
N ILE A 45 -11.05 -8.26 -6.25
CA ILE A 45 -9.93 -7.55 -6.85
C ILE A 45 -10.48 -6.83 -8.09
N ALA A 46 -10.61 -5.51 -8.01
CA ALA A 46 -11.16 -4.68 -9.08
C ALA A 46 -10.09 -4.28 -10.11
N GLY A 47 -8.85 -4.16 -9.67
CA GLY A 47 -7.72 -3.86 -10.55
C GLY A 47 -6.41 -4.32 -9.93
N GLN A 48 -5.47 -4.77 -10.75
CA GLN A 48 -4.13 -5.11 -10.31
C GLN A 48 -3.14 -4.85 -11.43
N ALA A 49 -2.05 -4.19 -11.12
CA ALA A 49 -0.98 -3.94 -12.06
C ALA A 49 0.39 -4.15 -11.40
N MET A 50 1.33 -4.59 -12.20
CA MET A 50 2.73 -4.68 -11.84
C MET A 50 3.55 -3.90 -12.87
N ALA A 51 4.45 -3.06 -12.40
CA ALA A 51 5.45 -2.39 -13.21
C ALA A 51 6.85 -2.83 -12.79
N THR A 52 7.77 -2.79 -13.75
CA THR A 52 9.20 -3.01 -13.52
C THR A 52 9.96 -1.72 -13.80
N ASP A 53 11.24 -1.71 -13.52
CA ASP A 53 12.11 -0.57 -13.85
C ASP A 53 11.95 -0.14 -15.31
N LEU A 54 11.90 1.17 -15.50
CA LEU A 54 11.81 1.80 -16.81
C LEU A 54 13.23 2.17 -17.31
N PRO A 55 13.43 2.35 -18.63
CA PRO A 55 14.70 2.88 -19.13
C PRO A 55 15.11 4.19 -18.45
N SER A 56 14.15 5.07 -18.15
CA SER A 56 14.36 6.33 -17.44
C SER A 56 14.83 6.17 -15.99
N THR A 57 14.64 5.01 -15.37
CA THR A 57 15.04 4.73 -13.98
C THR A 57 16.52 5.00 -13.75
N TYR A 58 17.37 4.62 -14.71
CA TYR A 58 18.83 4.74 -14.59
C TYR A 58 19.39 5.89 -15.43
N ASP A 59 18.79 6.18 -16.58
CA ASP A 59 19.32 7.15 -17.54
C ASP A 59 19.14 8.61 -17.05
N ALA A 60 18.15 8.87 -16.23
CA ALA A 60 17.85 10.24 -15.76
C ALA A 60 18.82 10.75 -14.67
N GLY A 61 19.62 9.87 -14.04
CA GLY A 61 20.49 10.24 -12.92
C GLY A 61 19.74 10.74 -11.67
N ASP A 62 18.47 10.37 -11.56
CA ASP A 62 17.57 10.77 -10.47
C ASP A 62 17.36 9.61 -9.48
N MET A 63 17.83 9.80 -8.25
CA MET A 63 17.76 8.78 -7.20
C MET A 63 16.32 8.44 -6.78
N ILE A 64 15.36 9.37 -6.93
CA ILE A 64 13.94 9.13 -6.62
C ILE A 64 13.39 8.05 -7.58
N ARG A 65 13.81 8.04 -8.83
CA ARG A 65 13.44 7.02 -9.80
C ARG A 65 14.01 5.65 -9.46
N VAL A 66 15.26 5.61 -9.02
CA VAL A 66 15.95 4.36 -8.61
C VAL A 66 15.27 3.70 -7.42
N VAL A 67 14.65 4.46 -6.51
CA VAL A 67 13.90 3.90 -5.38
C VAL A 67 12.44 3.55 -5.72
N GLY A 68 12.08 3.52 -7.00
CA GLY A 68 10.82 2.93 -7.48
C GLY A 68 9.63 3.90 -7.61
N PHE A 69 9.87 5.21 -7.61
CA PHE A 69 8.81 6.22 -7.70
C PHE A 69 8.00 6.10 -9.01
N GLU A 70 8.66 6.12 -10.17
CA GLU A 70 8.00 5.98 -11.48
C GLU A 70 7.28 4.63 -11.64
N MET A 71 7.87 3.57 -11.12
CA MET A 71 7.31 2.23 -11.11
C MET A 71 6.00 2.19 -10.32
N THR A 72 5.98 2.82 -9.14
CA THR A 72 4.78 3.01 -8.32
C THR A 72 3.71 3.79 -9.06
N GLN A 73 4.06 4.94 -9.68
CA GLN A 73 3.13 5.74 -10.46
C GLN A 73 2.52 4.97 -11.64
N LEU A 74 3.34 4.19 -12.35
CA LEU A 74 2.87 3.41 -13.49
C LEU A 74 1.90 2.31 -13.06
N ALA A 75 2.26 1.55 -12.04
CA ALA A 75 1.41 0.49 -11.49
C ALA A 75 0.10 1.07 -10.93
N ALA A 76 0.16 2.19 -10.21
CA ALA A 76 -1.02 2.86 -9.67
C ALA A 76 -1.98 3.31 -10.78
N ARG A 77 -1.49 4.04 -11.79
CA ARG A 77 -2.32 4.47 -12.93
C ARG A 77 -3.02 3.30 -13.63
N GLN A 78 -2.30 2.20 -13.85
CA GLN A 78 -2.87 1.02 -14.51
C GLN A 78 -3.91 0.32 -13.64
N ALA A 79 -3.67 0.18 -12.33
CA ALA A 79 -4.61 -0.44 -11.41
C ALA A 79 -5.88 0.40 -11.25
N TYR A 80 -5.75 1.73 -11.12
CA TYR A 80 -6.88 2.64 -11.07
C TYR A 80 -7.73 2.57 -12.36
N ALA A 81 -7.08 2.59 -13.52
CA ALA A 81 -7.79 2.49 -14.80
C ALA A 81 -8.55 1.17 -14.94
N GLN A 82 -7.99 0.04 -14.49
CA GLN A 82 -8.66 -1.26 -14.49
C GLN A 82 -9.89 -1.27 -13.56
N ALA A 83 -9.74 -0.68 -12.38
CA ALA A 83 -10.81 -0.62 -11.38
C ALA A 83 -11.89 0.43 -11.69
N GLY A 84 -11.62 1.38 -12.59
CA GLY A 84 -12.51 2.49 -12.90
C GLY A 84 -12.64 3.50 -11.77
N VAL A 85 -11.59 3.68 -10.96
CA VAL A 85 -11.55 4.58 -9.80
C VAL A 85 -10.32 5.47 -9.86
N GLY A 86 -10.28 6.50 -9.01
CA GLY A 86 -9.12 7.36 -8.80
C GLY A 86 -8.61 7.31 -7.35
N PRO A 87 -7.50 7.98 -7.05
CA PRO A 87 -6.96 8.04 -5.69
C PRO A 87 -7.96 8.65 -4.70
N ASP A 88 -8.82 9.57 -5.14
CA ASP A 88 -9.83 10.21 -4.30
C ASP A 88 -10.98 9.27 -3.87
N ASP A 89 -11.15 8.15 -4.55
CA ASP A 89 -12.17 7.14 -4.25
C ASP A 89 -11.70 6.11 -3.22
N VAL A 90 -10.39 6.09 -2.89
CA VAL A 90 -9.80 5.12 -1.98
C VAL A 90 -10.04 5.52 -0.54
N ASP A 91 -10.54 4.60 0.29
CA ASP A 91 -10.79 4.81 1.72
C ASP A 91 -9.63 4.38 2.61
N VAL A 92 -8.96 3.28 2.25
CA VAL A 92 -7.92 2.66 3.07
C VAL A 92 -6.78 2.15 2.21
N VAL A 93 -5.56 2.38 2.68
CA VAL A 93 -4.32 2.02 1.97
C VAL A 93 -3.43 1.19 2.88
N GLU A 94 -2.94 0.07 2.39
CA GLU A 94 -1.78 -0.64 2.95
C GLU A 94 -0.63 -0.51 1.96
N LEU A 95 0.39 0.25 2.29
CA LEU A 95 1.53 0.52 1.43
C LEU A 95 2.84 -0.03 1.99
N HIS A 96 3.88 0.01 1.18
CA HIS A 96 5.19 -0.53 1.50
C HIS A 96 6.06 0.51 2.21
N ASP A 97 5.88 0.68 3.51
CA ASP A 97 6.64 1.58 4.39
C ASP A 97 7.87 0.90 4.99
N CYS A 98 8.74 0.34 4.16
CA CYS A 98 9.99 -0.26 4.66
C CYS A 98 10.91 0.76 5.35
N PHE A 99 10.81 2.02 4.94
CA PHE A 99 11.41 3.19 5.57
C PHE A 99 10.39 4.33 5.60
N ALA A 100 10.45 5.19 6.62
CA ALA A 100 9.53 6.32 6.74
C ALA A 100 9.59 7.27 5.53
N GLN A 101 10.78 7.47 4.95
CA GLN A 101 10.93 8.28 3.74
C GLN A 101 10.23 7.66 2.53
N ASN A 102 10.25 6.33 2.42
CA ASN A 102 9.57 5.63 1.33
C ASN A 102 8.05 5.81 1.41
N GLU A 103 7.50 5.91 2.61
CA GLU A 103 6.08 6.18 2.80
C GLU A 103 5.67 7.51 2.18
N LEU A 104 6.43 8.60 2.42
CA LEU A 104 6.19 9.92 1.82
C LEU A 104 6.22 9.86 0.30
N LEU A 105 7.25 9.24 -0.28
CA LEU A 105 7.36 9.07 -1.73
C LEU A 105 6.22 8.23 -2.29
N THR A 106 5.74 7.26 -1.54
CA THR A 106 4.64 6.39 -1.97
C THR A 106 3.30 7.14 -1.98
N TYR A 107 3.05 8.10 -1.09
CA TYR A 107 1.86 8.95 -1.16
C TYR A 107 1.80 9.70 -2.49
N GLU A 108 2.91 10.30 -2.88
CA GLU A 108 3.04 11.02 -4.15
C GLU A 108 2.94 10.07 -5.36
N GLY A 109 3.63 8.93 -5.28
CA GLY A 109 3.61 7.89 -6.32
C GLY A 109 2.24 7.26 -6.56
N LEU A 110 1.43 7.11 -5.52
CA LEU A 110 0.05 6.64 -5.60
C LEU A 110 -0.94 7.75 -6.01
N GLY A 111 -0.50 9.02 -6.07
CA GLY A 111 -1.33 10.16 -6.41
C GLY A 111 -2.25 10.62 -5.28
N LEU A 112 -1.94 10.26 -4.02
CA LEU A 112 -2.69 10.76 -2.86
C LEU A 112 -2.42 12.26 -2.63
N CYS A 113 -1.26 12.74 -3.07
CA CYS A 113 -0.91 14.17 -3.12
C CYS A 113 -0.03 14.45 -4.34
N ALA A 114 0.24 15.73 -4.61
CA ALA A 114 1.17 16.14 -5.65
C ALA A 114 2.62 15.83 -5.24
N GLU A 115 3.52 15.77 -6.22
CA GLU A 115 4.95 15.61 -5.98
C GLU A 115 5.49 16.75 -5.10
N GLY A 116 6.23 16.41 -4.04
CA GLY A 116 6.73 17.33 -3.04
C GLY A 116 5.76 17.66 -1.88
N GLU A 117 4.53 17.13 -1.91
CA GLU A 117 3.49 17.44 -0.92
C GLU A 117 3.29 16.32 0.12
N GLY A 118 4.05 15.23 0.04
CA GLY A 118 3.89 14.08 0.95
C GLY A 118 4.00 14.45 2.43
N ALA A 119 4.92 15.37 2.79
CA ALA A 119 5.05 15.84 4.17
C ALA A 119 3.81 16.62 4.63
N ARG A 120 3.23 17.47 3.76
CA ARG A 120 2.04 18.25 4.06
C ARG A 120 0.83 17.35 4.31
N LEU A 121 0.67 16.27 3.55
CA LEU A 121 -0.39 15.30 3.78
C LEU A 121 -0.33 14.71 5.20
N VAL A 122 0.88 14.50 5.74
CA VAL A 122 1.08 14.04 7.12
C VAL A 122 0.77 15.15 8.13
N ASP A 123 1.25 16.37 7.89
CA ASP A 123 1.04 17.52 8.79
C ASP A 123 -0.45 17.88 8.90
N ASP A 124 -1.21 17.76 7.81
CA ASP A 124 -2.66 17.98 7.76
C ASP A 124 -3.44 16.80 8.40
N GLY A 125 -2.80 15.66 8.65
CA GLY A 125 -3.43 14.47 9.22
C GLY A 125 -4.30 13.70 8.24
N ASP A 126 -4.13 13.92 6.95
CA ASP A 126 -4.93 13.30 5.88
C ASP A 126 -4.59 11.83 5.63
N ASN A 127 -3.53 11.32 6.26
CA ASN A 127 -3.07 9.92 6.15
C ASN A 127 -3.52 9.01 7.31
N THR A 128 -4.39 9.47 8.18
CA THR A 128 -4.80 8.73 9.39
C THR A 128 -6.31 8.80 9.63
N TYR A 129 -6.76 8.17 10.71
CA TYR A 129 -8.18 8.18 11.09
C TYR A 129 -8.71 9.60 11.27
N GLY A 130 -9.78 9.90 10.55
CA GLY A 130 -10.40 11.24 10.51
C GLY A 130 -9.90 12.13 9.38
N GLY A 131 -8.81 11.75 8.71
CA GLY A 131 -8.32 12.36 7.50
C GLY A 131 -9.01 11.81 6.24
N LYS A 132 -8.45 12.13 5.08
CA LYS A 132 -9.00 11.73 3.77
C LYS A 132 -8.78 10.25 3.49
N TRP A 133 -7.63 9.73 3.83
CA TRP A 133 -7.27 8.31 3.72
C TRP A 133 -6.86 7.75 5.07
N VAL A 134 -7.05 6.47 5.29
CA VAL A 134 -6.40 5.78 6.41
C VAL A 134 -5.29 4.89 5.84
N VAL A 135 -4.06 5.27 6.13
CA VAL A 135 -2.87 4.57 5.64
C VAL A 135 -2.33 3.63 6.72
N ASN A 136 -2.00 2.41 6.30
CA ASN A 136 -1.40 1.38 7.15
C ASN A 136 -2.12 1.14 8.49
N PRO A 137 -3.46 0.94 8.50
CA PRO A 137 -4.17 0.67 9.75
C PRO A 137 -3.67 -0.59 10.46
N SER A 138 -3.04 -1.51 9.74
CA SER A 138 -2.40 -2.71 10.32
C SER A 138 -1.15 -2.40 11.14
N GLY A 139 -0.62 -1.18 11.08
CA GLY A 139 0.65 -0.74 11.63
C GLY A 139 1.78 -0.71 10.59
N GLY A 140 1.50 -1.05 9.33
CA GLY A 140 2.48 -1.05 8.26
C GLY A 140 3.69 -1.97 8.53
N LEU A 141 4.70 -1.87 7.69
CA LEU A 141 5.95 -2.63 7.86
C LEU A 141 6.78 -2.11 9.04
N LEU A 142 6.69 -0.81 9.30
CA LEU A 142 7.45 -0.17 10.38
C LEU A 142 7.07 -0.69 11.76
N SER A 143 5.78 -0.89 12.02
CA SER A 143 5.28 -1.29 13.34
C SER A 143 5.11 -2.81 13.48
N LYS A 144 4.47 -3.48 12.51
CA LYS A 144 4.22 -4.93 12.61
C LYS A 144 5.36 -5.81 12.09
N GLY A 145 6.31 -5.23 11.34
CA GLY A 145 7.39 -5.96 10.71
C GLY A 145 7.15 -6.30 9.24
N HIS A 146 8.21 -6.78 8.58
CA HIS A 146 8.24 -7.02 7.15
C HIS A 146 8.76 -8.44 6.81
N PRO A 147 7.94 -9.49 6.96
CA PRO A 147 8.28 -10.82 6.44
C PRO A 147 8.12 -10.80 4.91
N LEU A 148 9.23 -10.66 4.18
CA LEU A 148 9.28 -10.31 2.75
C LEU A 148 8.29 -11.06 1.87
N GLY A 149 8.22 -12.36 1.96
CA GLY A 149 7.31 -13.19 1.15
C GLY A 149 5.84 -13.16 1.62
N ALA A 150 5.55 -12.65 2.82
CA ALA A 150 4.22 -12.65 3.41
C ALA A 150 3.52 -11.29 3.38
N THR A 151 4.27 -10.19 3.29
CA THR A 151 3.76 -8.81 3.45
C THR A 151 2.58 -8.51 2.52
N GLY A 152 2.69 -8.79 1.23
CA GLY A 152 1.60 -8.49 0.28
C GLY A 152 0.31 -9.26 0.59
N LEU A 153 0.42 -10.51 1.04
CA LEU A 153 -0.75 -11.30 1.46
C LEU A 153 -1.29 -10.86 2.83
N ALA A 154 -0.44 -10.36 3.72
CA ALA A 154 -0.88 -9.75 4.98
C ALA A 154 -1.66 -8.45 4.73
N GLN A 155 -1.25 -7.63 3.76
CA GLN A 155 -2.02 -6.47 3.31
C GLN A 155 -3.37 -6.90 2.72
N CYS A 156 -3.39 -7.93 1.89
CA CYS A 156 -4.63 -8.52 1.36
C CYS A 156 -5.58 -8.93 2.49
N TYR A 157 -5.07 -9.58 3.54
CA TYR A 157 -5.84 -9.96 4.72
C TYR A 157 -6.43 -8.73 5.43
N GLU A 158 -5.60 -7.73 5.73
CA GLU A 158 -6.07 -6.51 6.42
C GLU A 158 -7.14 -5.79 5.59
N LEU A 159 -6.88 -5.51 4.31
CA LEU A 159 -7.80 -4.78 3.44
C LEU A 159 -9.10 -5.54 3.20
N THR A 160 -9.05 -6.87 3.10
CA THR A 160 -10.25 -7.69 3.01
C THR A 160 -11.11 -7.57 4.27
N ASN A 161 -10.50 -7.56 5.45
CA ASN A 161 -11.23 -7.36 6.72
C ASN A 161 -11.77 -5.94 6.85
N GLN A 162 -11.04 -4.93 6.39
CA GLN A 162 -11.51 -3.54 6.34
C GLN A 162 -12.78 -3.42 5.49
N LEU A 163 -12.78 -3.97 4.28
CA LEU A 163 -13.94 -3.95 3.39
C LEU A 163 -15.12 -4.79 3.90
N ARG A 164 -14.84 -5.82 4.68
CA ARG A 164 -15.85 -6.68 5.33
C ARG A 164 -16.44 -6.08 6.60
N GLY A 165 -15.85 -5.03 7.15
CA GLY A 165 -16.26 -4.48 8.44
C GLY A 165 -15.85 -5.36 9.63
N THR A 166 -14.76 -6.12 9.52
CA THR A 166 -14.28 -7.09 10.51
C THR A 166 -12.85 -6.84 10.98
N ALA A 167 -12.36 -5.61 10.84
CA ALA A 167 -11.00 -5.23 11.24
C ALA A 167 -10.88 -4.80 12.72
N ASP A 168 -11.87 -5.11 13.55
CA ASP A 168 -11.91 -4.82 14.99
C ASP A 168 -11.64 -3.32 15.28
N GLN A 169 -10.71 -3.03 16.19
CA GLN A 169 -10.36 -1.66 16.58
C GLN A 169 -9.70 -0.84 15.46
N ARG A 170 -9.20 -1.51 14.41
CA ARG A 170 -8.57 -0.85 13.26
C ARG A 170 -9.58 -0.50 12.17
N GLN A 171 -10.86 -0.78 12.37
CA GLN A 171 -11.88 -0.62 11.35
C GLN A 171 -11.99 0.83 10.84
N VAL A 172 -11.78 1.03 9.55
CA VAL A 172 -12.10 2.26 8.83
C VAL A 172 -13.60 2.24 8.52
N LYS A 173 -14.32 3.20 9.10
CA LYS A 173 -15.78 3.24 8.99
C LYS A 173 -16.22 3.51 7.55
N GLY A 174 -17.02 2.62 7.02
CA GLY A 174 -17.62 2.78 5.69
C GLY A 174 -16.72 2.46 4.52
N ALA A 175 -15.53 1.86 4.74
CA ALA A 175 -14.60 1.52 3.68
C ALA A 175 -15.24 0.65 2.59
N ARG A 176 -15.09 1.07 1.34
CA ARG A 176 -15.61 0.41 0.13
C ARG A 176 -14.53 0.12 -0.90
N ILE A 177 -13.48 0.94 -0.95
CA ILE A 177 -12.36 0.82 -1.88
C ILE A 177 -11.07 0.83 -1.07
N ALA A 178 -10.24 -0.17 -1.28
CA ALA A 178 -8.97 -0.34 -0.59
C ALA A 178 -7.83 -0.57 -1.58
N LEU A 179 -6.64 -0.07 -1.25
CA LEU A 179 -5.46 -0.17 -2.08
C LEU A 179 -4.33 -0.85 -1.33
N ALA A 180 -3.71 -1.87 -1.94
CA ALA A 180 -2.43 -2.43 -1.53
C ALA A 180 -1.32 -1.96 -2.47
N HIS A 181 -0.19 -1.56 -1.92
CA HIS A 181 1.03 -1.24 -2.66
C HIS A 181 2.20 -2.03 -2.11
N ASN A 182 2.96 -2.68 -2.97
CA ASN A 182 4.22 -3.34 -2.65
C ASN A 182 5.31 -2.93 -3.61
N LEU A 183 6.48 -2.68 -3.07
CA LEU A 183 7.66 -2.28 -3.81
C LEU A 183 8.82 -3.22 -3.48
N GLY A 184 9.42 -3.80 -4.52
CA GLY A 184 10.66 -4.56 -4.44
C GLY A 184 11.76 -3.83 -5.20
N LEU A 185 12.83 -3.45 -4.50
CA LEU A 185 14.02 -2.93 -5.17
C LEU A 185 14.60 -4.02 -6.08
N GLY A 186 15.00 -3.61 -7.29
CA GLY A 186 15.39 -4.53 -8.36
C GLY A 186 14.26 -4.82 -9.34
N GLY A 187 13.23 -3.99 -9.33
CA GLY A 187 12.27 -3.87 -10.41
C GLY A 187 10.92 -4.54 -10.22
N ALA A 188 10.24 -4.32 -9.11
CA ALA A 188 8.82 -4.71 -8.99
C ALA A 188 8.02 -3.72 -8.15
N GLY A 189 7.07 -3.02 -8.79
CA GLY A 189 6.04 -2.24 -8.12
C GLY A 189 4.67 -2.85 -8.40
N VAL A 190 3.93 -3.25 -7.37
CA VAL A 190 2.61 -3.87 -7.51
C VAL A 190 1.56 -3.04 -6.79
N VAL A 191 0.49 -2.67 -7.49
CA VAL A 191 -0.69 -2.02 -6.92
C VAL A 191 -1.91 -2.89 -7.16
N THR A 192 -2.67 -3.13 -6.10
CA THR A 192 -3.92 -3.89 -6.17
C THR A 192 -5.05 -3.08 -5.56
N ILE A 193 -6.13 -2.92 -6.30
CA ILE A 193 -7.37 -2.29 -5.85
C ILE A 193 -8.36 -3.38 -5.46
N TYR A 194 -8.82 -3.33 -4.23
CA TYR A 194 -9.90 -4.17 -3.71
C TYR A 194 -11.17 -3.34 -3.61
N GLN A 195 -12.28 -3.93 -3.94
CA GLN A 195 -13.57 -3.28 -3.85
C GLN A 195 -14.57 -4.17 -3.13
N ARG A 196 -15.37 -3.56 -2.27
CA ARG A 196 -16.53 -4.21 -1.66
C ARG A 196 -17.63 -4.35 -2.71
N ALA A 197 -18.07 -5.57 -2.94
CA ALA A 197 -19.28 -5.81 -3.71
C ALA A 197 -20.53 -5.45 -2.89
N ASP A 198 -21.50 -4.82 -3.54
CA ASP A 198 -22.80 -4.50 -2.92
C ASP A 198 -23.67 -5.76 -2.75
#